data_ac394f9ab6ed3cfdd8c5e43b4f31975e
#
_entry.id   ac394f9ab6ed3cfdd8c5e43b4f31975e
#
_cell.length_a   1.000
_cell.length_b   1.000
_cell.length_c   1.000
_cell.angle_alpha   90.00
_cell.angle_beta   90.00
_cell.angle_gamma   90.00
#
_symmetry.space_group_name_H-M   'P 1'
#
loop_
_entity.id
_entity.type
_entity.pdbx_description
1 polymer ?
#
loop_
_entity_poly.entity_id
_entity_poly.type
_entity_poly.pdbx_seq_one_letter_code
_entity_poly.pdbx_strand_id
1 'polypeptide(L)'
;MIDIERPLQRAWARTNARLFSTFDFKRWLSLGFVAWLAAFLTGGGGSLNLPWWGNSSGSQANPQEWLGSLDPGPVILLVCSGLLVVGLILIAMMWIGSRAQFMFLDNVLRDRDEVRAPWREFGARGHRFFVFYTWAASIPVVLALLVVFAALLVFWPELISFTWPGWPRVMPWLAVLLVLSLLSLVWSVAMLLYRDFGVPILYASDCTAGEAFSQVWAIARAKPGDCALYLLVRIGLALVFGLLANAVVLLTCCVGGLPYLYSVLTLPLAVFRQSFVLDCLAQLEPEYTLWRDTPPPLEGGA
;
A
#
# COMPACT_ATOMS: atom_id res chain seq x y z
N MET A 1 -26.16 -1.77 9.11
CA MET A 1 -25.47 -2.71 8.21
C MET A 1 -25.18 -1.99 6.91
N ILE A 2 -23.93 -1.91 6.49
CA ILE A 2 -23.55 -1.27 5.22
C ILE A 2 -24.17 -2.06 4.07
N ASP A 3 -24.80 -1.35 3.15
CA ASP A 3 -25.19 -1.90 1.85
C ASP A 3 -23.95 -1.89 0.93
N ILE A 4 -23.47 -3.06 0.50
CA ILE A 4 -22.27 -3.18 -0.34
C ILE A 4 -22.61 -3.09 -1.83
N GLU A 5 -23.81 -3.49 -2.20
CA GLU A 5 -24.22 -3.55 -3.60
C GLU A 5 -24.24 -2.16 -4.23
N ARG A 6 -24.81 -1.18 -3.54
CA ARG A 6 -24.88 0.21 -4.02
C ARG A 6 -23.50 0.86 -4.24
N PRO A 7 -22.52 0.78 -3.30
CA PRO A 7 -21.17 1.27 -3.56
C PRO A 7 -20.49 0.62 -4.73
N LEU A 8 -20.64 -0.70 -4.91
CA LEU A 8 -20.06 -1.42 -6.05
C LEU A 8 -20.64 -0.94 -7.37
N GLN A 9 -21.97 -0.85 -7.47
CA GLN A 9 -22.67 -0.36 -8.67
C GLN A 9 -22.29 1.09 -8.98
N ARG A 10 -22.27 1.96 -7.97
CA ARG A 10 -21.88 3.37 -8.13
C ARG A 10 -20.42 3.53 -8.53
N ALA A 11 -19.51 2.76 -7.92
CA ALA A 11 -18.10 2.76 -8.27
C ALA A 11 -17.90 2.33 -9.73
N TRP A 12 -18.62 1.31 -10.18
CA TRP A 12 -18.61 0.86 -11.56
C TRP A 12 -19.14 1.94 -12.52
N ALA A 13 -20.31 2.48 -12.24
CA ALA A 13 -20.93 3.54 -13.06
C ALA A 13 -20.02 4.76 -13.19
N ARG A 14 -19.40 5.21 -12.09
CA ARG A 14 -18.43 6.33 -12.10
C ARG A 14 -17.16 6.02 -12.88
N THR A 15 -16.63 4.81 -12.72
CA THR A 15 -15.43 4.39 -13.46
C THR A 15 -15.72 4.37 -14.97
N ASN A 16 -16.88 3.82 -15.35
CA ASN A 16 -17.31 3.78 -16.75
C ASN A 16 -17.53 5.19 -17.31
N ALA A 17 -18.28 6.02 -16.60
CA ALA A 17 -18.56 7.39 -17.03
C ALA A 17 -17.29 8.25 -17.18
N ARG A 18 -16.30 8.06 -16.33
CA ARG A 18 -15.08 8.90 -16.32
C ARG A 18 -13.99 8.45 -17.26
N LEU A 19 -13.82 7.15 -17.44
CA LEU A 19 -12.72 6.61 -18.23
C LEU A 19 -13.12 6.17 -19.63
N PHE A 20 -14.37 5.73 -19.81
CA PHE A 20 -14.80 5.11 -21.07
C PHE A 20 -15.79 5.96 -21.88
N SER A 21 -16.53 6.89 -21.25
CA SER A 21 -17.49 7.74 -21.97
C SER A 21 -16.82 8.79 -22.86
N THR A 22 -15.71 9.37 -22.39
CA THR A 22 -14.87 10.32 -23.14
C THR A 22 -13.42 9.86 -23.04
N PHE A 23 -13.07 8.88 -23.89
CA PHE A 23 -11.70 8.35 -23.87
C PHE A 23 -10.69 9.40 -24.37
N ASP A 24 -9.91 9.95 -23.46
CA ASP A 24 -8.77 10.82 -23.75
C ASP A 24 -7.48 10.16 -23.27
N PHE A 25 -6.63 9.78 -24.22
CA PHE A 25 -5.37 9.10 -23.94
C PHE A 25 -4.42 9.94 -23.08
N LYS A 26 -4.40 11.27 -23.27
CA LYS A 26 -3.58 12.18 -22.46
C LYS A 26 -4.02 12.19 -21.01
N ARG A 27 -5.34 12.20 -20.78
CA ARG A 27 -5.94 12.12 -19.46
C ARG A 27 -5.64 10.76 -18.79
N TRP A 28 -5.70 9.67 -19.55
CA TRP A 28 -5.35 8.35 -19.05
C TRP A 28 -3.88 8.27 -18.58
N LEU A 29 -2.96 8.83 -19.35
CA LEU A 29 -1.54 8.90 -18.97
C LEU A 29 -1.34 9.75 -17.71
N SER A 30 -1.95 10.94 -17.63
CA SER A 30 -1.83 11.82 -16.47
C SER A 30 -2.37 11.17 -15.18
N LEU A 31 -3.59 10.62 -15.22
CA LEU A 31 -4.19 9.91 -14.07
C LEU A 31 -3.41 8.64 -13.72
N GLY A 32 -2.94 7.90 -14.72
CA GLY A 32 -2.10 6.71 -14.54
C GLY A 32 -0.78 7.05 -13.86
N PHE A 33 -0.19 8.21 -14.17
CA PHE A 33 1.03 8.70 -13.51
C PHE A 33 0.78 9.02 -12.03
N VAL A 34 -0.31 9.71 -11.72
CA VAL A 34 -0.67 10.03 -10.33
C VAL A 34 -1.00 8.75 -9.55
N ALA A 35 -1.72 7.81 -10.15
CA ALA A 35 -1.99 6.50 -9.55
C ALA A 35 -0.71 5.69 -9.29
N TRP A 36 0.24 5.74 -10.21
CA TRP A 36 1.55 5.12 -10.04
C TRP A 36 2.34 5.72 -8.88
N LEU A 37 2.40 7.05 -8.79
CA LEU A 37 3.03 7.72 -7.65
C LEU A 37 2.32 7.38 -6.32
N ALA A 38 0.99 7.34 -6.30
CA ALA A 38 0.22 7.00 -5.12
C ALA A 38 0.48 5.55 -4.65
N ALA A 39 0.78 4.63 -5.56
CA ALA A 39 1.08 3.25 -5.25
C ALA A 39 2.41 3.07 -4.48
N PHE A 40 3.34 4.03 -4.51
CA PHE A 40 4.59 3.95 -3.75
C PHE A 40 4.37 3.93 -2.23
N LEU A 41 3.34 4.58 -1.72
CA LEU A 41 3.03 4.51 -0.29
C LEU A 41 2.70 3.08 0.17
N THR A 42 2.17 2.26 -0.74
CA THR A 42 1.67 0.91 -0.43
C THR A 42 2.66 -0.19 -0.71
N GLY A 43 3.88 0.17 -1.18
CA GLY A 43 4.82 -0.82 -1.71
C GLY A 43 4.34 -1.52 -2.99
N GLY A 44 3.16 -1.12 -3.52
CA GLY A 44 2.52 -1.71 -4.70
C GLY A 44 2.78 -0.94 -6.00
N GLY A 45 3.66 0.04 -5.98
CA GLY A 45 4.04 0.85 -7.15
C GLY A 45 4.80 0.10 -8.24
N GLY A 46 4.69 -1.12 -8.28
CA GLY A 46 5.25 -2.19 -9.06
C GLY A 46 5.69 -3.23 -8.05
N SER A 47 5.06 -4.37 -8.03
CA SER A 47 5.82 -5.53 -7.67
C SER A 47 6.97 -5.51 -8.66
N LEU A 48 8.18 -5.21 -8.18
CA LEU A 48 9.40 -5.50 -8.90
C LEU A 48 9.55 -7.03 -8.95
N ASN A 49 8.55 -7.72 -9.45
CA ASN A 49 8.69 -9.02 -10.04
C ASN A 49 9.49 -8.77 -11.33
N LEU A 50 10.75 -8.42 -11.13
CA LEU A 50 11.72 -8.41 -12.21
C LEU A 50 11.93 -9.88 -12.55
N PRO A 51 11.40 -10.38 -13.68
CA PRO A 51 11.50 -11.80 -14.03
C PRO A 51 12.95 -12.25 -14.28
N TRP A 52 13.89 -11.31 -14.24
CA TRP A 52 15.33 -11.52 -14.41
C TRP A 52 16.10 -11.67 -13.10
N TRP A 53 15.51 -11.38 -11.95
CA TRP A 53 16.18 -11.58 -10.65
C TRP A 53 16.22 -13.06 -10.20
N GLY A 54 15.45 -13.95 -10.81
CA GLY A 54 15.32 -15.35 -10.42
C GLY A 54 16.02 -16.37 -11.29
N ASN A 55 16.63 -15.97 -12.41
CA ASN A 55 17.15 -16.95 -13.38
C ASN A 55 18.49 -16.55 -13.98
N SER A 56 19.48 -16.26 -13.14
CA SER A 56 20.88 -16.29 -13.59
C SER A 56 21.41 -17.72 -13.52
N SER A 57 20.94 -18.57 -14.41
CA SER A 57 21.65 -19.79 -14.80
C SER A 57 22.83 -19.39 -15.72
N GLY A 58 23.86 -18.86 -15.12
CA GLY A 58 25.04 -18.43 -15.86
C GLY A 58 26.27 -18.40 -15.00
N SER A 59 27.14 -19.39 -15.18
CA SER A 59 28.44 -19.62 -14.57
C SER A 59 28.43 -20.00 -13.10
N GLN A 60 28.76 -21.25 -12.84
CA GLN A 60 29.16 -21.80 -11.53
C GLN A 60 30.54 -21.24 -11.11
N ALA A 61 30.63 -19.93 -10.95
CA ALA A 61 31.68 -19.38 -10.09
C ALA A 61 31.27 -19.74 -8.66
N ASN A 62 32.05 -20.54 -8.01
CA ASN A 62 31.79 -21.02 -6.65
C ASN A 62 31.71 -19.77 -5.73
N PRO A 63 30.53 -19.36 -5.22
CA PRO A 63 30.40 -18.08 -4.50
C PRO A 63 31.28 -18.03 -3.26
N GLN A 64 31.64 -19.21 -2.72
CA GLN A 64 32.48 -19.33 -1.54
C GLN A 64 33.95 -18.99 -1.82
N GLU A 65 34.47 -19.32 -2.99
CA GLU A 65 35.86 -18.97 -3.36
C GLU A 65 35.99 -17.48 -3.67
N TRP A 66 34.98 -16.89 -4.31
CA TRP A 66 34.97 -15.46 -4.61
C TRP A 66 34.80 -14.61 -3.33
N LEU A 67 33.89 -14.99 -2.43
CA LEU A 67 33.66 -14.29 -1.16
C LEU A 67 34.87 -14.45 -0.21
N GLY A 68 35.57 -15.59 -0.22
CA GLY A 68 36.74 -15.83 0.63
C GLY A 68 37.99 -15.04 0.20
N SER A 69 38.03 -14.52 -1.01
CA SER A 69 39.14 -13.70 -1.53
C SER A 69 38.97 -12.20 -1.29
N LEU A 70 37.75 -11.76 -0.85
CA LEU A 70 37.47 -10.35 -0.60
C LEU A 70 37.76 -9.97 0.85
N ASP A 71 38.47 -8.88 1.03
CA ASP A 71 38.62 -8.27 2.35
C ASP A 71 37.25 -7.91 2.90
N PRO A 72 36.84 -8.40 4.09
CA PRO A 72 35.46 -8.21 4.60
C PRO A 72 35.12 -6.73 4.84
N GLY A 73 36.10 -5.87 5.12
CA GLY A 73 35.89 -4.46 5.41
C GLY A 73 35.25 -3.69 4.25
N PRO A 74 35.81 -3.66 3.04
CA PRO A 74 35.22 -3.01 1.87
C PRO A 74 33.86 -3.60 1.48
N VAL A 75 33.67 -4.93 1.61
CA VAL A 75 32.40 -5.59 1.29
C VAL A 75 31.30 -5.14 2.23
N ILE A 76 31.56 -5.12 3.55
CA ILE A 76 30.60 -4.63 4.55
C ILE A 76 30.27 -3.16 4.30
N LEU A 77 31.27 -2.31 4.02
CA LEU A 77 31.04 -0.90 3.70
C LEU A 77 30.14 -0.73 2.46
N LEU A 78 30.40 -1.49 1.40
CA LEU A 78 29.62 -1.45 0.16
C LEU A 78 28.18 -1.92 0.37
N VAL A 79 27.99 -2.99 1.14
CA VAL A 79 26.65 -3.50 1.48
C VAL A 79 25.89 -2.48 2.35
N CYS A 80 26.52 -1.94 3.39
CA CYS A 80 25.89 -0.94 4.27
C CYS A 80 25.56 0.35 3.52
N SER A 81 26.46 0.85 2.66
CA SER A 81 26.21 2.04 1.84
C SER A 81 25.10 1.78 0.82
N GLY A 82 25.06 0.61 0.19
CA GLY A 82 23.99 0.20 -0.73
C GLY A 82 22.63 0.15 -0.03
N LEU A 83 22.57 -0.49 1.15
CA LEU A 83 21.35 -0.55 1.95
C LEU A 83 20.87 0.84 2.39
N LEU A 84 21.81 1.74 2.76
CA LEU A 84 21.48 3.11 3.13
C LEU A 84 20.89 3.87 1.93
N VAL A 85 21.51 3.78 0.75
CA VAL A 85 21.00 4.44 -0.47
C VAL A 85 19.64 3.90 -0.85
N VAL A 86 19.44 2.58 -0.84
CA VAL A 86 18.14 1.96 -1.12
C VAL A 86 17.10 2.41 -0.09
N GLY A 87 17.45 2.45 1.19
CA GLY A 87 16.57 2.93 2.26
C GLY A 87 16.13 4.39 2.05
N LEU A 88 17.06 5.27 1.69
CA LEU A 88 16.75 6.68 1.38
C LEU A 88 15.82 6.82 0.16
N ILE A 89 16.05 6.02 -0.88
CA ILE A 89 15.18 6.00 -2.08
C ILE A 89 13.78 5.54 -1.70
N LEU A 90 13.64 4.47 -0.89
CA LEU A 90 12.34 3.96 -0.45
C LEU A 90 11.58 4.99 0.39
N ILE A 91 12.26 5.68 1.32
CA ILE A 91 11.67 6.75 2.13
C ILE A 91 11.20 7.91 1.24
N ALA A 92 12.01 8.32 0.28
CA ALA A 92 11.64 9.37 -0.68
C ALA A 92 10.43 8.96 -1.53
N MET A 93 10.38 7.71 -2.01
CA MET A 93 9.25 7.17 -2.75
C MET A 93 7.97 7.13 -1.91
N MET A 94 8.04 6.69 -0.65
CA MET A 94 6.91 6.72 0.28
C MET A 94 6.41 8.15 0.54
N TRP A 95 7.32 9.11 0.67
CA TRP A 95 6.97 10.53 0.82
C TRP A 95 6.25 11.09 -0.41
N ILE A 96 6.74 10.79 -1.61
CA ILE A 96 6.07 11.16 -2.87
C ILE A 96 4.70 10.49 -2.96
N GLY A 97 4.63 9.20 -2.65
CA GLY A 97 3.40 8.40 -2.68
C GLY A 97 2.32 8.93 -1.73
N SER A 98 2.71 9.41 -0.56
CA SER A 98 1.76 9.99 0.41
C SER A 98 1.08 11.26 -0.15
N ARG A 99 1.82 12.14 -0.84
CA ARG A 99 1.25 13.31 -1.50
C ARG A 99 0.39 12.92 -2.71
N ALA A 100 0.86 11.97 -3.49
CA ALA A 100 0.16 11.50 -4.67
C ALA A 100 -1.19 10.85 -4.36
N GLN A 101 -1.39 10.28 -3.17
CA GLN A 101 -2.71 9.77 -2.76
C GLN A 101 -3.77 10.88 -2.65
N PHE A 102 -3.41 12.03 -2.07
CA PHE A 102 -4.33 13.19 -2.02
C PHE A 102 -4.61 13.75 -3.42
N MET A 103 -3.58 13.80 -4.28
CA MET A 103 -3.75 14.23 -5.68
C MET A 103 -4.66 13.28 -6.45
N PHE A 104 -4.49 11.98 -6.27
CA PHE A 104 -5.33 10.98 -6.91
C PHE A 104 -6.79 11.09 -6.46
N LEU A 105 -6.99 11.28 -5.14
CA LEU A 105 -8.30 11.51 -4.57
C LEU A 105 -8.97 12.78 -5.14
N ASP A 106 -8.23 13.91 -5.19
CA ASP A 106 -8.73 15.17 -5.74
C ASP A 106 -9.11 15.05 -7.22
N ASN A 107 -8.24 14.43 -8.01
CA ASN A 107 -8.50 14.20 -9.43
C ASN A 107 -9.73 13.30 -9.66
N VAL A 108 -9.91 12.27 -8.80
CA VAL A 108 -11.09 11.42 -8.86
C VAL A 108 -12.36 12.17 -8.42
N LEU A 109 -12.29 13.04 -7.41
CA LEU A 109 -13.45 13.80 -6.92
C LEU A 109 -13.87 14.92 -7.87
N ARG A 110 -12.89 15.72 -8.35
CA ARG A 110 -13.14 16.93 -9.15
C ARG A 110 -13.11 16.71 -10.65
N ASP A 111 -12.91 15.47 -11.08
CA ASP A 111 -12.81 15.10 -12.49
C ASP A 111 -11.73 15.89 -13.27
N ARG A 112 -10.57 16.06 -12.62
CA ARG A 112 -9.41 16.79 -13.15
C ARG A 112 -8.28 15.82 -13.52
N ASP A 113 -7.37 16.29 -14.38
CA ASP A 113 -6.15 15.60 -14.78
C ASP A 113 -4.88 16.39 -14.45
N GLU A 114 -5.00 17.36 -13.53
CA GLU A 114 -3.92 18.25 -13.14
C GLU A 114 -2.98 17.58 -12.12
N VAL A 115 -1.66 17.82 -12.31
CA VAL A 115 -0.62 17.33 -11.40
C VAL A 115 -0.05 18.48 -10.54
N ARG A 116 0.16 19.64 -11.12
CA ARG A 116 0.90 20.75 -10.47
C ARG A 116 0.11 21.45 -9.37
N ALA A 117 -1.17 21.74 -9.60
CA ALA A 117 -1.99 22.45 -8.64
C ALA A 117 -2.22 21.60 -7.37
N PRO A 118 -2.70 20.34 -7.45
CA PRO A 118 -2.87 19.49 -6.27
C PRO A 118 -1.55 19.18 -5.54
N TRP A 119 -0.42 19.08 -6.26
CA TRP A 119 0.88 18.84 -5.63
C TRP A 119 1.28 19.94 -4.63
N ARG A 120 0.96 21.20 -4.95
CA ARG A 120 1.23 22.33 -4.06
C ARG A 120 0.18 22.43 -2.94
N GLU A 121 -1.08 22.26 -3.28
CA GLU A 121 -2.21 22.37 -2.35
C GLU A 121 -2.13 21.33 -1.23
N PHE A 122 -1.88 20.06 -1.57
CA PHE A 122 -1.85 18.97 -0.59
C PHE A 122 -0.48 18.65 -0.01
N GLY A 123 0.53 19.48 -0.29
CA GLY A 123 1.90 19.24 0.16
C GLY A 123 2.03 19.08 1.68
N ALA A 124 1.40 19.97 2.46
CA ALA A 124 1.45 19.95 3.92
C ALA A 124 0.64 18.77 4.51
N ARG A 125 -0.55 18.49 3.94
CA ARG A 125 -1.40 17.36 4.40
C ARG A 125 -0.73 16.02 4.10
N GLY A 126 -0.17 15.86 2.89
CA GLY A 126 0.58 14.66 2.52
C GLY A 126 1.82 14.44 3.37
N HIS A 127 2.53 15.50 3.77
CA HIS A 127 3.68 15.38 4.68
C HIS A 127 3.26 14.95 6.08
N ARG A 128 2.22 15.57 6.66
CA ARG A 128 1.68 15.17 7.98
C ARG A 128 1.24 13.69 7.98
N PHE A 129 0.54 13.28 6.93
CA PHE A 129 0.13 11.88 6.74
C PHE A 129 1.33 10.94 6.63
N PHE A 130 2.34 11.30 5.83
CA PHE A 130 3.57 10.52 5.65
C PHE A 130 4.29 10.27 6.98
N VAL A 131 4.54 11.34 7.75
CA VAL A 131 5.27 11.23 9.02
C VAL A 131 4.53 10.32 9.99
N PHE A 132 3.23 10.54 10.17
CA PHE A 132 2.43 9.72 11.08
C PHE A 132 2.35 8.26 10.59
N TYR A 133 2.04 8.04 9.31
CA TYR A 133 1.91 6.70 8.73
C TYR A 133 3.22 5.92 8.82
N THR A 134 4.35 6.54 8.48
CA THR A 134 5.66 5.89 8.52
C THR A 134 6.05 5.55 9.95
N TRP A 135 5.84 6.49 10.89
CA TRP A 135 6.12 6.25 12.31
C TRP A 135 5.24 5.12 12.86
N ALA A 136 3.94 5.18 12.64
CA ALA A 136 3.01 4.15 13.10
C ALA A 136 3.28 2.77 12.45
N ALA A 137 3.58 2.73 11.15
CA ALA A 137 3.91 1.50 10.45
C ALA A 137 5.26 0.89 10.87
N SER A 138 6.19 1.70 11.40
CA SER A 138 7.49 1.21 11.88
C SER A 138 7.41 0.47 13.23
N ILE A 139 6.37 0.69 14.04
CA ILE A 139 6.23 0.10 15.38
C ILE A 139 6.38 -1.44 15.36
N PRO A 140 5.58 -2.21 14.60
CA PRO A 140 5.72 -3.67 14.59
C PRO A 140 7.07 -4.14 14.04
N VAL A 141 7.66 -3.40 13.09
CA VAL A 141 8.97 -3.72 12.52
C VAL A 141 10.08 -3.56 13.57
N VAL A 142 10.07 -2.44 14.30
CA VAL A 142 11.03 -2.20 15.38
C VAL A 142 10.90 -3.25 16.49
N LEU A 143 9.68 -3.59 16.89
CA LEU A 143 9.44 -4.64 17.88
C LEU A 143 9.95 -6.00 17.40
N ALA A 144 9.69 -6.37 16.15
CA ALA A 144 10.20 -7.61 15.57
C ALA A 144 11.73 -7.65 15.52
N LEU A 145 12.37 -6.53 15.12
CA LEU A 145 13.84 -6.41 15.10
C LEU A 145 14.43 -6.53 16.52
N LEU A 146 13.81 -5.94 17.53
CA LEU A 146 14.26 -6.06 18.92
C LEU A 146 14.19 -7.51 19.42
N VAL A 147 13.11 -8.23 19.08
CA VAL A 147 12.97 -9.66 19.44
C VAL A 147 13.99 -10.52 18.71
N VAL A 148 14.19 -10.29 17.41
CA VAL A 148 15.21 -11.01 16.63
C VAL A 148 16.61 -10.73 17.20
N PHE A 149 16.92 -9.47 17.51
CA PHE A 149 18.20 -9.09 18.11
C PHE A 149 18.41 -9.75 19.48
N ALA A 150 17.40 -9.75 20.35
CA ALA A 150 17.46 -10.44 21.63
C ALA A 150 17.65 -11.96 21.46
N ALA A 151 16.96 -12.59 20.50
CA ALA A 151 17.14 -14.00 20.17
C ALA A 151 18.57 -14.28 19.69
N LEU A 152 19.13 -13.43 18.83
CA LEU A 152 20.52 -13.56 18.37
C LEU A 152 21.52 -13.48 19.53
N LEU A 153 21.31 -12.58 20.50
CA LEU A 153 22.17 -12.50 21.67
C LEU A 153 22.09 -13.76 22.54
N VAL A 154 20.90 -14.32 22.73
CA VAL A 154 20.70 -15.54 23.55
C VAL A 154 21.27 -16.77 22.86
N PHE A 155 21.10 -16.89 21.56
CA PHE A 155 21.58 -18.06 20.79
C PHE A 155 22.98 -17.85 20.18
N TRP A 156 23.68 -16.78 20.54
CA TRP A 156 25.01 -16.47 20.03
C TRP A 156 26.04 -17.60 20.23
N PRO A 157 26.14 -18.26 21.43
CA PRO A 157 27.09 -19.36 21.65
C PRO A 157 26.78 -20.56 20.74
N GLU A 158 25.52 -20.92 20.60
CA GLU A 158 25.06 -22.02 19.75
C GLU A 158 25.29 -21.73 18.27
N LEU A 159 25.11 -20.47 17.86
CA LEU A 159 25.35 -20.04 16.48
C LEU A 159 26.83 -20.17 16.10
N ILE A 160 27.76 -19.74 16.98
CA ILE A 160 29.21 -19.87 16.75
C ILE A 160 29.65 -21.32 16.75
N SER A 161 29.13 -22.15 17.68
CA SER A 161 29.49 -23.56 17.80
C SER A 161 28.77 -24.46 16.79
N PHE A 162 27.88 -23.91 15.94
CA PHE A 162 27.02 -24.65 15.02
C PHE A 162 26.24 -25.79 15.70
N THR A 163 25.89 -25.61 16.98
CA THR A 163 25.14 -26.60 17.75
C THR A 163 23.67 -26.24 17.81
N TRP A 164 22.81 -27.25 17.78
CA TRP A 164 21.37 -27.03 17.89
C TRP A 164 20.96 -26.73 19.35
N PRO A 165 20.28 -25.59 19.65
CA PRO A 165 19.93 -25.19 21.02
C PRO A 165 18.87 -26.08 21.69
N GLY A 166 18.26 -26.98 20.95
CA GLY A 166 17.18 -27.83 21.43
C GLY A 166 15.81 -27.17 21.47
N TRP A 167 14.77 -27.97 21.26
CA TRP A 167 13.37 -27.50 21.21
C TRP A 167 12.92 -26.72 22.45
N PRO A 168 13.28 -27.10 23.71
CA PRO A 168 12.82 -26.37 24.89
C PRO A 168 13.27 -24.91 24.94
N ARG A 169 14.43 -24.58 24.34
CA ARG A 169 14.93 -23.20 24.26
C ARG A 169 14.32 -22.43 23.10
N VAL A 170 14.01 -23.09 21.99
CA VAL A 170 13.47 -22.46 20.79
C VAL A 170 11.96 -22.15 20.91
N MET A 171 11.19 -23.03 21.54
CA MET A 171 9.73 -22.92 21.66
C MET A 171 9.23 -21.58 22.26
N PRO A 172 9.82 -21.04 23.34
CA PRO A 172 9.40 -19.73 23.88
C PRO A 172 9.55 -18.60 22.88
N TRP A 173 10.63 -18.61 22.07
CA TRP A 173 10.87 -17.60 21.04
C TRP A 173 9.89 -17.70 19.88
N LEU A 174 9.55 -18.91 19.47
CA LEU A 174 8.50 -19.15 18.49
C LEU A 174 7.13 -18.65 18.99
N ALA A 175 6.81 -18.88 20.26
CA ALA A 175 5.59 -18.36 20.88
C ALA A 175 5.56 -16.83 20.90
N VAL A 176 6.67 -16.17 21.26
CA VAL A 176 6.79 -14.70 21.20
C VAL A 176 6.61 -14.19 19.78
N LEU A 177 7.27 -14.82 18.79
CA LEU A 177 7.14 -14.42 17.38
C LEU A 177 5.70 -14.64 16.88
N LEU A 178 5.02 -15.71 17.29
CA LEU A 178 3.63 -15.94 16.95
C LEU A 178 2.73 -14.83 17.50
N VAL A 179 2.87 -14.48 18.79
CA VAL A 179 2.09 -13.40 19.42
C VAL A 179 2.35 -12.08 18.73
N LEU A 180 3.63 -11.74 18.46
CA LEU A 180 3.98 -10.52 17.74
C LEU A 180 3.42 -10.51 16.32
N SER A 181 3.42 -11.63 15.61
CA SER A 181 2.83 -11.71 14.27
C SER A 181 1.32 -11.48 14.27
N LEU A 182 0.62 -12.00 15.27
CA LEU A 182 -0.82 -11.75 15.44
C LEU A 182 -1.11 -10.29 15.79
N LEU A 183 -0.33 -9.69 16.69
CA LEU A 183 -0.45 -8.27 17.01
C LEU A 183 -0.12 -7.38 15.81
N SER A 184 0.90 -7.71 15.03
CA SER A 184 1.26 -6.98 13.83
C SER A 184 0.20 -7.12 12.73
N LEU A 185 -0.49 -8.25 12.66
CA LEU A 185 -1.63 -8.45 11.76
C LEU A 185 -2.78 -7.51 12.11
N VAL A 186 -3.17 -7.45 13.40
CA VAL A 186 -4.22 -6.53 13.88
C VAL A 186 -3.82 -5.08 13.61
N TRP A 187 -2.56 -4.72 13.89
CA TRP A 187 -2.03 -3.39 13.59
C TRP A 187 -2.06 -3.05 12.09
N SER A 188 -1.71 -4.02 11.24
CA SER A 188 -1.75 -3.86 9.78
C SER A 188 -3.16 -3.61 9.26
N VAL A 189 -4.17 -4.26 9.86
CA VAL A 189 -5.58 -4.00 9.55
C VAL A 189 -5.98 -2.58 9.97
N ALA A 190 -5.58 -2.12 11.15
CA ALA A 190 -5.84 -0.74 11.59
C ALA A 190 -5.17 0.28 10.66
N MET A 191 -3.93 0.04 10.24
CA MET A 191 -3.22 0.90 9.31
C MET A 191 -3.81 0.86 7.88
N LEU A 192 -4.39 -0.28 7.47
CA LEU A 192 -5.13 -0.39 6.21
C LEU A 192 -6.39 0.48 6.23
N LEU A 193 -7.19 0.42 7.30
CA LEU A 193 -8.37 1.26 7.49
C LEU A 193 -7.99 2.75 7.55
N TYR A 194 -6.93 3.07 8.28
CA TYR A 194 -6.43 4.44 8.35
C TYR A 194 -5.98 4.98 6.99
N ARG A 195 -5.35 4.17 6.17
CA ARG A 195 -4.98 4.58 4.81
C ARG A 195 -6.20 4.80 3.93
N ASP A 196 -7.17 3.90 3.98
CA ASP A 196 -8.33 3.94 3.09
C ASP A 196 -9.32 5.05 3.53
N PHE A 197 -9.55 5.26 4.83
CA PHE A 197 -10.49 6.26 5.35
C PHE A 197 -9.81 7.55 5.83
N GLY A 198 -8.60 7.48 6.35
CA GLY A 198 -7.89 8.65 6.89
C GLY A 198 -7.51 9.67 5.82
N VAL A 199 -7.18 9.23 4.59
CA VAL A 199 -6.88 10.15 3.47
C VAL A 199 -8.11 10.97 3.09
N PRO A 200 -9.32 10.41 2.88
CA PRO A 200 -10.54 11.17 2.68
C PRO A 200 -10.90 12.10 3.85
N ILE A 201 -10.72 11.65 5.09
CA ILE A 201 -10.99 12.47 6.29
C ILE A 201 -10.06 13.68 6.34
N LEU A 202 -8.74 13.47 6.14
CA LEU A 202 -7.74 14.55 6.05
C LEU A 202 -7.95 15.48 4.86
N TYR A 203 -8.57 14.99 3.79
CA TYR A 203 -8.94 15.81 2.65
C TYR A 203 -10.12 16.72 2.98
N ALA A 204 -11.14 16.18 3.67
CA ALA A 204 -12.37 16.89 4.03
C ALA A 204 -12.16 17.91 5.15
N SER A 205 -11.36 17.54 6.17
CA SER A 205 -11.16 18.32 7.39
C SER A 205 -9.70 18.78 7.51
N ASP A 206 -9.48 19.92 8.16
CA ASP A 206 -8.11 20.41 8.44
C ASP A 206 -7.59 19.90 9.80
N CYS A 207 -7.83 18.60 10.05
CA CYS A 207 -7.39 17.92 11.26
C CYS A 207 -5.91 17.45 11.17
N THR A 208 -5.36 17.08 12.32
CA THR A 208 -4.04 16.42 12.37
C THR A 208 -4.13 14.95 11.95
N ALA A 209 -3.01 14.38 11.53
CA ALA A 209 -2.95 12.97 11.13
C ALA A 209 -3.34 12.01 12.29
N GLY A 210 -2.99 12.38 13.54
CA GLY A 210 -3.38 11.64 14.74
C GLY A 210 -4.89 11.73 15.04
N GLU A 211 -5.50 12.89 14.85
CA GLU A 211 -6.96 13.07 15.00
C GLU A 211 -7.70 12.24 13.93
N ALA A 212 -7.26 12.27 12.67
CA ALA A 212 -7.83 11.43 11.64
C ALA A 212 -7.73 9.94 11.99
N PHE A 213 -6.59 9.50 12.54
CA PHE A 213 -6.45 8.12 13.03
C PHE A 213 -7.44 7.80 14.16
N SER A 214 -7.59 8.71 15.12
CA SER A 214 -8.54 8.54 16.23
C SER A 214 -10.00 8.47 15.75
N GLN A 215 -10.37 9.26 14.74
CA GLN A 215 -11.68 9.21 14.10
C GLN A 215 -11.93 7.89 13.38
N VAL A 216 -10.98 7.42 12.56
CA VAL A 216 -11.06 6.09 11.92
C VAL A 216 -11.21 4.98 12.96
N TRP A 217 -10.45 5.07 14.05
CA TRP A 217 -10.52 4.11 15.13
C TRP A 217 -11.87 4.16 15.88
N ALA A 218 -12.43 5.35 16.09
CA ALA A 218 -13.76 5.53 16.67
C ALA A 218 -14.86 4.90 15.78
N ILE A 219 -14.78 5.11 14.45
CA ILE A 219 -15.69 4.49 13.47
C ILE A 219 -15.59 2.95 13.56
N ALA A 220 -14.37 2.42 13.58
CA ALA A 220 -14.14 0.98 13.66
C ALA A 220 -14.69 0.35 14.95
N ARG A 221 -14.62 1.07 16.08
CA ARG A 221 -15.19 0.62 17.35
C ARG A 221 -16.71 0.75 17.42
N ALA A 222 -17.26 1.81 16.84
CA ALA A 222 -18.71 2.04 16.84
C ALA A 222 -19.46 1.05 15.93
N LYS A 223 -18.87 0.68 14.79
CA LYS A 223 -19.49 -0.17 13.76
C LYS A 223 -18.58 -1.34 13.35
N PRO A 224 -18.18 -2.24 14.27
CA PRO A 224 -17.18 -3.26 13.99
C PRO A 224 -17.62 -4.27 12.92
N GLY A 225 -18.90 -4.62 12.87
CA GLY A 225 -19.47 -5.53 11.86
C GLY A 225 -19.41 -4.93 10.45
N ASP A 226 -19.70 -3.64 10.32
CA ASP A 226 -19.66 -2.93 9.04
C ASP A 226 -18.22 -2.76 8.54
N CYS A 227 -17.27 -2.48 9.45
CA CYS A 227 -15.85 -2.43 9.12
C CYS A 227 -15.29 -3.81 8.75
N ALA A 228 -15.72 -4.87 9.41
CA ALA A 228 -15.33 -6.24 9.05
C ALA A 228 -15.85 -6.63 7.66
N LEU A 229 -17.09 -6.27 7.37
CA LEU A 229 -17.71 -6.51 6.05
C LEU A 229 -16.99 -5.70 4.95
N TYR A 230 -16.66 -4.43 5.23
CA TYR A 230 -15.83 -3.61 4.34
C TYR A 230 -14.49 -4.28 4.05
N LEU A 231 -13.78 -4.75 5.08
CA LEU A 231 -12.48 -5.42 4.94
C LEU A 231 -12.59 -6.71 4.12
N LEU A 232 -13.63 -7.50 4.35
CA LEU A 232 -13.86 -8.74 3.59
C LEU A 232 -14.01 -8.44 2.08
N VAL A 233 -14.87 -7.47 1.74
CA VAL A 233 -15.06 -7.06 0.34
C VAL A 233 -13.80 -6.43 -0.22
N ARG A 234 -13.09 -5.64 0.57
CA ARG A 234 -11.83 -5.00 0.18
C ARG A 234 -10.74 -6.02 -0.16
N ILE A 235 -10.66 -7.12 0.62
CA ILE A 235 -9.75 -8.23 0.36
C ILE A 235 -10.20 -8.99 -0.90
N GLY A 236 -11.49 -9.29 -1.03
CA GLY A 236 -12.04 -9.92 -2.23
C GLY A 236 -11.75 -9.14 -3.51
N LEU A 237 -11.97 -7.82 -3.49
CA LEU A 237 -11.63 -6.92 -4.61
C LEU A 237 -10.11 -6.93 -4.89
N ALA A 238 -9.27 -6.96 -3.85
CA ALA A 238 -7.82 -7.02 -4.03
C ALA A 238 -7.38 -8.30 -4.73
N LEU A 239 -8.01 -9.44 -4.40
CA LEU A 239 -7.74 -10.73 -5.06
C LEU A 239 -8.19 -10.70 -6.53
N VAL A 240 -9.41 -10.26 -6.80
CA VAL A 240 -9.95 -10.17 -8.17
C VAL A 240 -9.09 -9.20 -9.00
N PHE A 241 -8.78 -8.02 -8.48
CA PHE A 241 -7.96 -7.04 -9.19
C PHE A 241 -6.52 -7.52 -9.38
N GLY A 242 -5.96 -8.25 -8.42
CA GLY A 242 -4.67 -8.89 -8.55
C GLY A 242 -4.64 -9.92 -9.68
N LEU A 243 -5.67 -10.76 -9.79
CA LEU A 243 -5.81 -11.73 -10.88
C LEU A 243 -5.95 -11.04 -12.24
N LEU A 244 -6.81 -10.02 -12.34
CA LEU A 244 -7.00 -9.24 -13.57
C LEU A 244 -5.71 -8.53 -13.99
N ALA A 245 -5.01 -7.91 -13.05
CA ALA A 245 -3.75 -7.23 -13.32
C ALA A 245 -2.66 -8.20 -13.80
N ASN A 246 -2.55 -9.39 -13.18
CA ASN A 246 -1.64 -10.44 -13.64
C ASN A 246 -2.01 -10.94 -15.03
N ALA A 247 -3.30 -11.13 -15.32
CA ALA A 247 -3.77 -11.51 -16.66
C ALA A 247 -3.37 -10.47 -17.70
N VAL A 248 -3.51 -9.18 -17.41
CA VAL A 248 -3.08 -8.08 -18.30
C VAL A 248 -1.58 -8.14 -18.56
N VAL A 249 -0.75 -8.37 -17.53
CA VAL A 249 0.71 -8.49 -17.68
C VAL A 249 1.07 -9.67 -18.58
N LEU A 250 0.42 -10.82 -18.40
CA LEU A 250 0.65 -12.00 -19.22
C LEU A 250 0.22 -11.78 -20.67
N LEU A 251 -0.96 -11.19 -20.90
CA LEU A 251 -1.48 -10.91 -22.23
C LEU A 251 -0.64 -9.90 -23.01
N THR A 252 0.02 -8.99 -22.30
CA THR A 252 0.92 -7.99 -22.92
C THR A 252 2.36 -8.48 -23.06
N CYS A 253 2.61 -9.80 -22.99
CA CYS A 253 3.95 -10.39 -23.05
C CYS A 253 4.94 -9.74 -22.07
N CYS A 254 4.53 -9.51 -20.83
CA CYS A 254 5.31 -8.85 -19.76
C CYS A 254 5.63 -7.36 -19.98
N VAL A 255 5.31 -6.76 -21.13
CA VAL A 255 5.49 -5.31 -21.35
C VAL A 255 4.62 -4.50 -20.40
N GLY A 256 3.40 -4.97 -20.10
CA GLY A 256 2.51 -4.39 -19.09
C GLY A 256 3.03 -4.46 -17.66
N GLY A 257 4.09 -5.23 -17.41
CA GLY A 257 4.78 -5.30 -16.11
C GLY A 257 5.72 -4.12 -15.83
N LEU A 258 5.97 -3.24 -16.80
CA LEU A 258 6.71 -1.99 -16.56
C LEU A 258 5.93 -1.13 -15.56
N PRO A 259 6.58 -0.59 -14.52
CA PRO A 259 5.90 0.02 -13.37
C PRO A 259 4.87 1.09 -13.75
N TYR A 260 5.21 1.97 -14.67
CA TYR A 260 4.30 3.02 -15.13
C TYR A 260 3.17 2.47 -16.01
N LEU A 261 3.50 1.61 -16.98
CA LEU A 261 2.53 1.03 -17.90
C LEU A 261 1.52 0.15 -17.16
N TYR A 262 1.98 -0.60 -16.16
CA TYR A 262 1.13 -1.36 -15.25
C TYR A 262 0.05 -0.47 -14.62
N SER A 263 0.43 0.70 -14.08
CA SER A 263 -0.52 1.62 -13.44
C SER A 263 -1.50 2.25 -14.43
N VAL A 264 -1.07 2.51 -15.66
CA VAL A 264 -1.95 3.00 -16.73
C VAL A 264 -2.98 1.94 -17.12
N LEU A 265 -2.55 0.68 -17.28
CA LEU A 265 -3.44 -0.43 -17.64
C LEU A 265 -4.42 -0.79 -16.50
N THR A 266 -3.97 -0.67 -15.26
CA THR A 266 -4.81 -0.95 -14.07
C THR A 266 -5.53 0.28 -13.53
N LEU A 267 -5.47 1.42 -14.22
CA LEU A 267 -6.13 2.66 -13.81
C LEU A 267 -7.63 2.50 -13.52
N PRO A 268 -8.43 1.78 -14.34
CA PRO A 268 -9.85 1.57 -14.04
C PRO A 268 -10.07 0.91 -12.67
N LEU A 269 -9.21 -0.05 -12.31
CA LEU A 269 -9.27 -0.73 -11.01
C LEU A 269 -8.93 0.22 -9.85
N ALA A 270 -7.97 1.13 -10.05
CA ALA A 270 -7.60 2.12 -9.05
C ALA A 270 -8.73 3.14 -8.81
N VAL A 271 -9.36 3.66 -9.88
CA VAL A 271 -10.49 4.59 -9.79
C VAL A 271 -11.71 3.92 -9.16
N PHE A 272 -12.01 2.68 -9.56
CA PHE A 272 -13.07 1.88 -8.97
C PHE A 272 -12.88 1.72 -7.46
N ARG A 273 -11.68 1.28 -7.04
CA ARG A 273 -11.35 1.11 -5.63
C ARG A 273 -11.52 2.41 -4.84
N GLN A 274 -11.02 3.52 -5.37
CA GLN A 274 -11.13 4.82 -4.69
C GLN A 274 -12.59 5.24 -4.53
N SER A 275 -13.40 5.08 -5.58
CA SER A 275 -14.83 5.39 -5.54
C SER A 275 -15.57 4.50 -4.53
N PHE A 276 -15.27 3.20 -4.49
CA PHE A 276 -15.82 2.26 -3.53
C PHE A 276 -15.53 2.66 -2.08
N VAL A 277 -14.26 3.01 -1.78
CA VAL A 277 -13.83 3.46 -0.45
C VAL A 277 -14.62 4.69 0.00
N LEU A 278 -14.78 5.68 -0.89
CA LEU A 278 -15.52 6.91 -0.60
C LEU A 278 -17.01 6.66 -0.33
N ASP A 279 -17.66 5.81 -1.10
CA ASP A 279 -19.06 5.48 -0.89
C ASP A 279 -19.29 4.66 0.39
N CYS A 280 -18.34 3.80 0.76
CA CYS A 280 -18.40 3.09 2.05
C CYS A 280 -18.19 4.05 3.23
N LEU A 281 -17.25 4.98 3.13
CA LEU A 281 -17.02 5.99 4.17
C LEU A 281 -18.26 6.88 4.36
N ALA A 282 -18.90 7.31 3.27
CA ALA A 282 -20.13 8.12 3.31
C ALA A 282 -21.32 7.38 3.95
N GLN A 283 -21.38 6.05 3.85
CA GLN A 283 -22.39 5.26 4.59
C GLN A 283 -22.04 5.09 6.05
N LEU A 284 -20.76 4.95 6.38
CA LEU A 284 -20.31 4.86 7.77
C LEU A 284 -20.52 6.18 8.51
N GLU A 285 -20.09 7.28 7.90
CA GLU A 285 -20.18 8.62 8.46
C GLU A 285 -20.63 9.60 7.37
N PRO A 286 -21.92 9.99 7.37
CA PRO A 286 -22.49 10.90 6.36
C PRO A 286 -21.81 12.27 6.30
N GLU A 287 -21.15 12.69 7.38
CA GLU A 287 -20.37 13.93 7.44
C GLU A 287 -19.25 13.95 6.39
N TYR A 288 -18.68 12.79 6.05
CA TYR A 288 -17.61 12.65 5.05
C TYR A 288 -18.11 12.31 3.66
N THR A 289 -19.32 12.78 3.30
CA THR A 289 -19.82 12.65 1.92
C THR A 289 -19.11 13.67 1.04
N LEU A 290 -18.05 13.23 0.35
CA LEU A 290 -17.19 14.08 -0.49
C LEU A 290 -17.74 14.30 -1.90
N TRP A 291 -18.67 13.48 -2.35
CA TRP A 291 -19.30 13.64 -3.64
C TRP A 291 -20.26 14.82 -3.61
N ARG A 292 -19.90 15.90 -4.32
CA ARG A 292 -20.74 17.11 -4.43
C ARG A 292 -21.91 16.95 -5.39
N ASP A 293 -21.79 15.99 -6.32
CA ASP A 293 -22.81 15.75 -7.35
C ASP A 293 -23.61 14.50 -7.02
N THR A 294 -24.90 14.53 -7.32
CA THR A 294 -25.77 13.36 -7.28
C THR A 294 -25.10 12.21 -8.04
N PRO A 295 -25.11 10.99 -7.49
CA PRO A 295 -24.60 9.84 -8.22
C PRO A 295 -25.27 9.80 -9.60
N PRO A 296 -24.53 9.40 -10.68
CA PRO A 296 -25.16 9.20 -11.96
C PRO A 296 -26.37 8.29 -11.75
N PRO A 297 -27.54 8.58 -12.35
CA PRO A 297 -28.71 7.76 -12.21
C PRO A 297 -28.31 6.33 -12.56
N LEU A 298 -28.68 5.38 -11.69
CA LEU A 298 -28.48 3.97 -11.99
C LEU A 298 -29.40 3.70 -13.21
N GLU A 299 -28.81 3.63 -14.40
CA GLU A 299 -29.51 3.19 -15.57
C GLU A 299 -29.93 1.74 -15.32
N GLY A 300 -31.20 1.52 -14.99
CA GLY A 300 -31.76 0.17 -14.82
C GLY A 300 -32.78 0.03 -13.70
N GLY A 301 -33.75 0.90 -13.67
CA GLY A 301 -34.98 0.78 -12.88
C GLY A 301 -36.19 1.05 -13.75
N ALA A 302 -36.44 0.21 -14.73
CA ALA A 302 -37.71 0.09 -15.39
C ALA A 302 -38.04 -1.39 -15.52
#